data_1ca523152e0358c1f5a3bf9695099480
#
_entry.id   1ca523152e0358c1f5a3bf9695099480
#
_cell.length_a   1.000
_cell.length_b   1.000
_cell.length_c   1.000
_cell.angle_alpha   90.00
_cell.angle_beta   90.00
_cell.angle_gamma   90.00
#
_symmetry.space_group_name_H-M   'P 1'
#
loop_
_entity.id
_entity.type
_entity.pdbx_description
1 polymer ?
#
loop_
_entity_poly.entity_id
_entity_poly.type
_entity_poly.pdbx_seq_one_letter_code
_entity_poly.pdbx_strand_id
1 'polypeptide(L)'
;MNDTQKERLLELAEDLETGDLEFDEFDLSRYKHDMACGTVGCAIGHYAERSPDWIFDGRRNPVLVENVHLRPHADPMGDTSDHFGLPYGMVVAIFSTAYQLRGDFEKAPYHKTQWEDLGFKYDKTADDVQPEDVAKLIRKAITLYEEQPEHFNTNPEEISE
;
A
#
# COMPACT_ATOMS: atom_id res chain seq x y z
N MET A 1 -8.10 6.40 10.64
CA MET A 1 -6.91 7.25 10.32
C MET A 1 -6.82 8.38 11.31
N ASN A 2 -5.62 8.81 11.65
CA ASN A 2 -5.36 9.98 12.47
C ASN A 2 -4.49 11.00 11.69
N ASP A 3 -4.19 12.15 12.30
CA ASP A 3 -3.44 13.22 11.63
C ASP A 3 -2.03 12.78 11.23
N THR A 4 -1.34 12.01 12.06
CA THR A 4 -0.01 11.50 11.76
C THR A 4 -0.04 10.55 10.55
N GLN A 5 -1.01 9.67 10.52
CA GLN A 5 -1.19 8.73 9.40
C GLN A 5 -1.54 9.47 8.10
N LYS A 6 -2.38 10.50 8.20
CA LYS A 6 -2.72 11.36 7.05
C LYS A 6 -1.47 12.07 6.52
N GLU A 7 -0.63 12.62 7.39
CA GLU A 7 0.63 13.26 6.99
C GLU A 7 1.57 12.30 6.30
N ARG A 8 1.68 11.05 6.78
CA ARG A 8 2.47 10.00 6.14
C ARG A 8 1.99 9.72 4.71
N LEU A 9 0.69 9.64 4.53
CA LEU A 9 0.09 9.44 3.20
C LEU A 9 0.34 10.62 2.26
N LEU A 10 0.23 11.85 2.77
CA LEU A 10 0.50 13.05 1.98
C LEU A 10 1.96 13.10 1.52
N GLU A 11 2.88 12.76 2.40
CA GLU A 11 4.31 12.69 2.08
C GLU A 11 4.57 11.65 0.98
N LEU A 12 4.00 10.47 1.11
CA LEU A 12 4.12 9.43 0.09
C LEU A 12 3.53 9.87 -1.25
N ALA A 13 2.35 10.47 -1.25
CA ALA A 13 1.73 10.98 -2.47
C ALA A 13 2.60 12.03 -3.15
N GLU A 14 3.17 12.94 -2.38
CA GLU A 14 4.08 13.97 -2.91
C GLU A 14 5.33 13.37 -3.54
N ASP A 15 5.97 12.41 -2.89
CA ASP A 15 7.14 11.71 -3.45
C ASP A 15 6.80 11.05 -4.78
N LEU A 16 5.66 10.40 -4.86
CA LEU A 16 5.19 9.73 -6.08
C LEU A 16 4.89 10.74 -7.20
N GLU A 17 4.32 11.89 -6.87
CA GLU A 17 3.98 12.94 -7.85
C GLU A 17 5.22 13.65 -8.38
N THR A 18 6.21 13.87 -7.53
CA THR A 18 7.45 14.57 -7.91
C THR A 18 8.48 13.66 -8.55
N GLY A 19 8.29 12.35 -8.47
CA GLY A 19 9.24 11.36 -8.97
C GLY A 19 10.48 11.19 -8.09
N ASP A 20 10.45 11.70 -6.85
CA ASP A 20 11.54 11.56 -5.88
C ASP A 20 11.49 10.17 -5.24
N LEU A 21 11.93 9.16 -6.00
CA LEU A 21 11.84 7.76 -5.63
C LEU A 21 13.21 7.17 -5.30
N GLU A 22 13.22 6.17 -4.40
CA GLU A 22 14.42 5.44 -4.01
C GLU A 22 14.87 4.39 -5.04
N PHE A 23 14.06 4.16 -6.07
CA PHE A 23 14.34 3.17 -7.10
C PHE A 23 14.46 3.83 -8.47
N ASP A 24 15.31 3.25 -9.32
CA ASP A 24 15.49 3.70 -10.71
C ASP A 24 14.28 3.34 -11.59
N GLU A 25 13.55 2.28 -11.23
CA GLU A 25 12.39 1.82 -11.96
C GLU A 25 11.23 1.53 -10.99
N PHE A 26 10.05 2.04 -11.33
CA PHE A 26 8.83 1.79 -10.57
C PHE A 26 8.09 0.58 -11.13
N ASP A 27 7.73 -0.38 -10.25
CA ASP A 27 6.91 -1.53 -10.59
C ASP A 27 5.99 -1.88 -9.42
N LEU A 28 4.69 -1.72 -9.59
CA LEU A 28 3.69 -1.97 -8.56
C LEU A 28 3.65 -3.44 -8.09
N SER A 29 4.17 -4.36 -8.91
CA SER A 29 4.19 -5.79 -8.58
C SER A 29 5.35 -6.21 -7.67
N ARG A 30 6.28 -5.30 -7.33
CA ARG A 30 7.49 -5.62 -6.57
C ARG A 30 7.74 -4.60 -5.48
N TYR A 31 8.06 -5.07 -4.27
CA TYR A 31 8.43 -4.17 -3.17
C TYR A 31 9.84 -3.61 -3.35
N LYS A 32 10.80 -4.49 -3.60
CA LYS A 32 12.19 -4.13 -3.85
C LYS A 32 12.87 -5.29 -4.60
N HIS A 33 13.58 -4.95 -5.65
CA HIS A 33 14.34 -5.93 -6.40
C HIS A 33 15.60 -5.29 -7.00
N ASP A 34 16.78 -5.73 -6.55
CA ASP A 34 18.05 -5.24 -7.09
C ASP A 34 18.33 -5.93 -8.42
N MET A 35 18.54 -5.12 -9.46
CA MET A 35 18.87 -5.56 -10.80
C MET A 35 20.27 -5.07 -11.18
N ALA A 36 20.89 -5.71 -12.16
CA ALA A 36 22.23 -5.33 -12.62
C ALA A 36 22.33 -3.88 -13.10
N CYS A 37 21.23 -3.29 -13.55
CA CYS A 37 21.16 -1.94 -14.07
C CYS A 37 20.38 -0.95 -13.20
N GLY A 38 19.99 -1.34 -11.97
CA GLY A 38 19.25 -0.47 -11.06
C GLY A 38 18.39 -1.25 -10.09
N THR A 39 17.63 -0.54 -9.25
CA THR A 39 16.69 -1.09 -8.27
C THR A 39 15.27 -0.84 -8.73
N VAL A 40 14.42 -1.87 -8.68
CA VAL A 40 13.00 -1.81 -9.02
C VAL A 40 12.18 -1.91 -7.74
N GLY A 41 11.12 -1.12 -7.63
CA GLY A 41 10.23 -1.19 -6.48
C GLY A 41 8.91 -0.49 -6.69
N CYS A 42 8.00 -0.70 -5.76
CA CYS A 42 6.68 -0.06 -5.73
C CYS A 42 6.62 1.07 -4.69
N ALA A 43 5.45 1.69 -4.56
CA ALA A 43 5.24 2.79 -3.61
C ALA A 43 5.57 2.38 -2.17
N ILE A 44 5.18 1.19 -1.73
CA ILE A 44 5.47 0.72 -0.37
C ILE A 44 6.96 0.42 -0.21
N GLY A 45 7.59 -0.18 -1.20
CA GLY A 45 9.03 -0.42 -1.19
C GLY A 45 9.83 0.89 -1.07
N HIS A 46 9.43 1.90 -1.84
CA HIS A 46 10.02 3.25 -1.76
C HIS A 46 9.87 3.83 -0.34
N TYR A 47 8.65 3.81 0.19
CA TYR A 47 8.37 4.35 1.51
C TYR A 47 9.17 3.62 2.60
N ALA A 48 9.20 2.29 2.55
CA ALA A 48 9.94 1.46 3.51
C ALA A 48 11.45 1.73 3.47
N GLU A 49 12.00 2.00 2.30
CA GLU A 49 13.44 2.31 2.15
C GLU A 49 13.80 3.63 2.85
N ARG A 50 12.91 4.62 2.84
CA ARG A 50 13.14 5.92 3.47
C ARG A 50 12.79 5.98 4.95
N SER A 51 11.81 5.19 5.38
CA SER A 51 11.26 5.27 6.73
C SER A 51 12.12 4.49 7.73
N PRO A 52 12.48 5.09 8.89
CA PRO A 52 13.16 4.35 9.96
C PRO A 52 12.25 3.34 10.66
N ASP A 53 10.94 3.42 10.45
CA ASP A 53 9.96 2.52 11.06
C ASP A 53 9.83 1.18 10.32
N TRP A 54 10.48 1.06 9.17
CA TRP A 54 10.40 -0.13 8.31
C TRP A 54 11.76 -0.75 8.08
N ILE A 55 11.77 -2.08 7.90
CA ILE A 55 12.94 -2.84 7.45
C ILE A 55 12.51 -3.80 6.32
N PHE A 56 13.49 -4.33 5.60
CA PHE A 56 13.25 -5.41 4.62
C PHE A 56 13.72 -6.72 5.22
N ASP A 57 12.87 -7.76 5.14
CA ASP A 57 13.22 -9.11 5.60
C ASP A 57 14.18 -9.81 4.61
N GLY A 58 14.54 -11.07 4.90
CA GLY A 58 15.44 -11.84 4.05
C GLY A 58 14.91 -12.15 2.66
N ARG A 59 13.60 -11.97 2.43
CA ARG A 59 12.93 -12.12 1.13
C ARG A 59 12.61 -10.79 0.48
N ARG A 60 13.15 -9.69 1.03
CA ARG A 60 12.93 -8.31 0.56
C ARG A 60 11.49 -7.83 0.66
N ASN A 61 10.75 -8.36 1.62
CA ASN A 61 9.44 -7.83 1.97
C ASN A 61 9.58 -6.68 2.96
N PRO A 62 8.90 -5.55 2.76
CA PRO A 62 8.89 -4.48 3.75
C PRO A 62 8.06 -4.90 4.97
N VAL A 63 8.58 -4.63 6.15
CA VAL A 63 7.97 -5.00 7.43
C VAL A 63 8.15 -3.84 8.39
N LEU A 64 7.09 -3.50 9.14
CA LEU A 64 7.21 -2.56 10.24
C LEU A 64 8.08 -3.16 11.34
N VAL A 65 9.05 -2.40 11.83
CA VAL A 65 9.97 -2.84 12.89
C VAL A 65 9.19 -3.31 14.11
N GLU A 66 8.12 -2.62 14.49
CA GLU A 66 7.28 -2.97 15.63
C GLU A 66 6.56 -4.33 15.48
N ASN A 67 6.36 -4.80 14.25
CA ASN A 67 5.62 -6.03 13.96
C ASN A 67 6.53 -7.24 13.69
N VAL A 68 7.84 -7.05 13.61
CA VAL A 68 8.80 -8.11 13.25
C VAL A 68 8.68 -9.36 14.12
N HIS A 69 8.40 -9.18 15.41
CA HIS A 69 8.31 -10.29 16.37
C HIS A 69 6.88 -10.79 16.59
N LEU A 70 5.89 -10.16 15.99
CA LEU A 70 4.47 -10.48 16.20
C LEU A 70 3.93 -11.52 15.22
N ARG A 71 4.64 -11.77 14.12
CA ARG A 71 4.18 -12.65 13.04
C ARG A 71 5.30 -13.56 12.55
N PRO A 72 5.00 -14.84 12.25
CA PRO A 72 5.98 -15.75 11.66
C PRO A 72 6.32 -15.39 10.21
N HIS A 73 5.44 -14.68 9.51
CA HIS A 73 5.61 -14.27 8.12
C HIS A 73 5.33 -12.78 7.94
N ALA A 74 6.04 -12.17 6.98
CA ALA A 74 5.80 -10.79 6.59
C ALA A 74 4.39 -10.61 6.05
N ASP A 75 3.74 -9.51 6.42
CA ASP A 75 2.44 -9.10 5.88
C ASP A 75 2.53 -7.62 5.48
N PRO A 76 3.14 -7.30 4.34
CA PRO A 76 3.33 -5.92 3.92
C PRO A 76 2.02 -5.12 3.77
N MET A 77 0.95 -5.77 3.31
CA MET A 77 -0.35 -5.09 3.17
C MET A 77 -0.97 -4.78 4.53
N GLY A 78 -0.88 -5.74 5.48
CA GLY A 78 -1.35 -5.51 6.85
C GLY A 78 -0.55 -4.43 7.56
N ASP A 79 0.76 -4.42 7.41
CA ASP A 79 1.63 -3.39 7.98
C ASP A 79 1.35 -2.02 7.36
N THR A 80 1.08 -1.96 6.06
CA THR A 80 0.67 -0.74 5.37
C THR A 80 -0.66 -0.22 5.92
N SER A 81 -1.63 -1.11 6.11
CA SER A 81 -2.91 -0.78 6.72
C SER A 81 -2.73 -0.15 8.10
N ASP A 82 -1.93 -0.74 8.96
CA ASP A 82 -1.66 -0.25 10.32
C ASP A 82 -0.93 1.10 10.31
N HIS A 83 0.07 1.23 9.46
CA HIS A 83 0.92 2.42 9.43
C HIS A 83 0.19 3.68 8.93
N PHE A 84 -0.64 3.52 7.92
CA PHE A 84 -1.36 4.63 7.28
C PHE A 84 -2.81 4.77 7.74
N GLY A 85 -3.31 3.84 8.54
CA GLY A 85 -4.69 3.87 9.01
C GLY A 85 -5.71 3.66 7.89
N LEU A 86 -5.37 2.87 6.90
CA LEU A 86 -6.24 2.53 5.77
C LEU A 86 -6.90 1.17 6.00
N PRO A 87 -8.17 1.00 5.61
CA PRO A 87 -8.77 -0.34 5.59
C PRO A 87 -7.95 -1.30 4.70
N TYR A 88 -7.84 -2.55 5.10
CA TYR A 88 -7.02 -3.54 4.40
C TYR A 88 -7.39 -3.66 2.91
N GLY A 89 -8.67 -3.73 2.60
CA GLY A 89 -9.13 -3.83 1.21
C GLY A 89 -8.74 -2.62 0.37
N MET A 90 -8.72 -1.43 0.97
CA MET A 90 -8.27 -0.21 0.30
C MET A 90 -6.76 -0.26 0.02
N VAL A 91 -5.96 -0.74 0.99
CA VAL A 91 -4.51 -0.93 0.80
C VAL A 91 -4.25 -1.85 -0.39
N VAL A 92 -4.96 -2.97 -0.45
CA VAL A 92 -4.87 -3.92 -1.56
C VAL A 92 -5.24 -3.25 -2.89
N ALA A 93 -6.30 -2.45 -2.91
CA ALA A 93 -6.75 -1.76 -4.13
C ALA A 93 -5.75 -0.71 -4.61
N ILE A 94 -5.10 0.01 -3.70
CA ILE A 94 -4.16 1.08 -4.04
C ILE A 94 -2.76 0.55 -4.38
N PHE A 95 -2.23 -0.36 -3.55
CA PHE A 95 -0.82 -0.72 -3.55
C PHE A 95 -0.50 -2.06 -4.21
N SER A 96 -1.50 -2.77 -4.71
CA SER A 96 -1.28 -4.03 -5.38
C SER A 96 -2.15 -4.19 -6.61
N THR A 97 -1.86 -5.23 -7.38
CA THR A 97 -2.69 -5.65 -8.49
C THR A 97 -3.27 -7.04 -8.19
N ALA A 98 -4.31 -7.43 -8.90
CA ALA A 98 -4.92 -8.76 -8.73
C ALA A 98 -3.92 -9.91 -8.85
N TYR A 99 -2.82 -9.69 -9.57
CA TYR A 99 -1.78 -10.67 -9.78
C TYR A 99 -0.98 -10.99 -8.51
N GLN A 100 -0.77 -9.99 -7.65
CA GLN A 100 -0.01 -10.15 -6.41
C GLN A 100 -0.77 -10.91 -5.33
N LEU A 101 -2.07 -11.07 -5.49
CA LEU A 101 -2.96 -11.60 -4.47
C LEU A 101 -3.26 -13.09 -4.62
N ARG A 102 -2.52 -13.79 -5.48
CA ARG A 102 -2.77 -15.19 -5.76
C ARG A 102 -2.68 -16.13 -4.56
N GLY A 103 -2.10 -15.71 -3.44
CA GLY A 103 -2.00 -16.49 -2.22
C GLY A 103 -3.09 -16.23 -1.17
N ASP A 104 -3.78 -15.08 -1.24
CA ASP A 104 -4.71 -14.62 -0.21
C ASP A 104 -6.14 -14.44 -0.71
N PHE A 105 -6.50 -15.18 -1.75
CA PHE A 105 -7.73 -15.01 -2.51
C PHE A 105 -9.03 -15.14 -1.73
N GLU A 106 -9.06 -15.88 -0.65
CA GLU A 106 -10.32 -16.12 0.08
C GLU A 106 -10.77 -14.92 0.89
N LYS A 107 -9.84 -14.03 1.29
CA LYS A 107 -10.15 -12.88 2.14
C LYS A 107 -10.11 -11.54 1.41
N ALA A 108 -9.24 -11.39 0.43
CA ALA A 108 -9.02 -10.14 -0.28
C ALA A 108 -10.13 -9.73 -1.25
N PRO A 109 -10.83 -10.63 -1.98
CA PRO A 109 -11.81 -10.24 -2.99
C PRO A 109 -13.02 -9.47 -2.41
N TYR A 110 -13.48 -9.84 -1.23
CA TYR A 110 -14.63 -9.19 -0.61
C TYR A 110 -14.40 -7.72 -0.30
N HIS A 111 -13.23 -7.42 0.24
CA HIS A 111 -12.89 -6.07 0.65
C HIS A 111 -12.49 -5.20 -0.54
N LYS A 112 -11.87 -5.80 -1.54
CA LYS A 112 -11.42 -5.09 -2.73
C LYS A 112 -12.59 -4.59 -3.58
N THR A 113 -13.63 -5.41 -3.80
CA THR A 113 -14.78 -5.05 -4.64
C THR A 113 -15.49 -3.81 -4.11
N GLN A 114 -15.68 -3.68 -2.81
CA GLN A 114 -16.29 -2.51 -2.19
C GLN A 114 -15.51 -1.23 -2.52
N TRP A 115 -14.19 -1.30 -2.46
CA TRP A 115 -13.34 -0.13 -2.74
C TRP A 115 -13.24 0.17 -4.22
N GLU A 116 -13.26 -0.86 -5.07
CA GLU A 116 -13.32 -0.68 -6.53
C GLU A 116 -14.60 0.05 -6.95
N ASP A 117 -15.72 -0.24 -6.31
CA ASP A 117 -16.99 0.43 -6.56
C ASP A 117 -16.92 1.93 -6.20
N LEU A 118 -16.06 2.29 -5.25
CA LEU A 118 -15.79 3.69 -4.90
C LEU A 118 -14.70 4.34 -5.77
N GLY A 119 -14.18 3.61 -6.76
CA GLY A 119 -13.20 4.12 -7.71
C GLY A 119 -11.74 3.81 -7.39
N PHE A 120 -11.47 2.99 -6.38
CA PHE A 120 -10.10 2.55 -6.07
C PHE A 120 -9.71 1.38 -6.97
N LYS A 121 -9.35 1.69 -8.20
CA LYS A 121 -8.95 0.71 -9.20
C LYS A 121 -8.04 1.35 -10.25
N TYR A 122 -7.29 0.52 -10.93
CA TYR A 122 -6.47 0.91 -12.08
C TYR A 122 -7.06 0.33 -13.36
N ASP A 123 -7.12 1.14 -14.41
CA ASP A 123 -7.51 0.70 -15.76
C ASP A 123 -6.30 0.23 -16.58
N LYS A 124 -5.19 -0.03 -15.88
CA LYS A 124 -3.89 -0.41 -16.46
C LYS A 124 -3.40 -1.70 -15.83
N THR A 125 -2.49 -2.40 -16.53
CA THR A 125 -1.75 -3.53 -15.95
C THR A 125 -0.70 -3.03 -14.95
N ALA A 126 -0.19 -3.92 -14.09
CA ALA A 126 0.83 -3.57 -13.10
C ALA A 126 2.06 -2.88 -13.72
N ASP A 127 2.47 -3.30 -14.92
CA ASP A 127 3.63 -2.75 -15.62
C ASP A 127 3.39 -1.31 -16.11
N ASP A 128 2.13 -0.94 -16.34
CA ASP A 128 1.74 0.37 -16.88
C ASP A 128 1.34 1.38 -15.81
N VAL A 129 1.13 0.94 -14.57
CA VAL A 129 0.81 1.84 -13.45
C VAL A 129 2.03 2.70 -13.12
N GLN A 130 1.84 4.01 -13.18
CA GLN A 130 2.90 4.98 -12.87
C GLN A 130 2.77 5.49 -11.43
N PRO A 131 3.83 6.09 -10.87
CA PRO A 131 3.77 6.67 -9.53
C PRO A 131 2.62 7.66 -9.34
N GLU A 132 2.34 8.49 -10.34
CA GLU A 132 1.23 9.47 -10.31
C GLU A 132 -0.14 8.80 -10.20
N ASP A 133 -0.31 7.62 -10.79
CA ASP A 133 -1.56 6.88 -10.71
C ASP A 133 -1.83 6.43 -9.27
N VAL A 134 -0.78 5.97 -8.58
CA VAL A 134 -0.85 5.58 -7.17
C VAL A 134 -1.13 6.81 -6.28
N ALA A 135 -0.44 7.91 -6.54
CA ALA A 135 -0.65 9.17 -5.79
C ALA A 135 -2.09 9.64 -5.89
N LYS A 136 -2.71 9.51 -7.06
CA LYS A 136 -4.12 9.85 -7.27
C LYS A 136 -5.05 9.06 -6.34
N LEU A 137 -4.84 7.75 -6.22
CA LEU A 137 -5.64 6.92 -5.33
C LEU A 137 -5.38 7.22 -3.86
N ILE A 138 -4.14 7.54 -3.50
CA ILE A 138 -3.80 7.97 -2.14
C ILE A 138 -4.54 9.25 -1.77
N ARG A 139 -4.55 10.26 -2.64
CA ARG A 139 -5.27 11.51 -2.41
C ARG A 139 -6.77 11.30 -2.35
N LYS A 140 -7.29 10.39 -3.17
CA LYS A 140 -8.70 9.99 -3.10
C LYS A 140 -9.05 9.36 -1.74
N ALA A 141 -8.16 8.54 -1.18
CA ALA A 141 -8.34 7.95 0.14
C ALA A 141 -8.39 9.05 1.23
N ILE A 142 -7.51 10.03 1.16
CA ILE A 142 -7.49 11.15 2.09
C ILE A 142 -8.78 11.96 2.01
N THR A 143 -9.24 12.26 0.80
CA THR A 143 -10.51 12.98 0.58
C THR A 143 -11.69 12.19 1.13
N LEU A 144 -11.73 10.89 0.88
CA LEU A 144 -12.79 10.03 1.40
C LEU A 144 -12.80 10.02 2.93
N TYR A 145 -11.61 9.97 3.55
CA TYR A 145 -11.50 10.04 5.01
C TYR A 145 -12.04 11.36 5.55
N GLU A 146 -11.74 12.47 4.90
CA GLU A 146 -12.21 13.80 5.33
C GLU A 146 -13.72 13.96 5.17
N GLU A 147 -14.31 13.43 4.11
CA GLU A 147 -15.72 13.56 3.79
C GLU A 147 -16.60 12.49 4.44
N GLN A 148 -16.11 11.25 4.51
CA GLN A 148 -16.84 10.09 5.00
C GLN A 148 -15.94 9.21 5.89
N PRO A 149 -15.55 9.71 7.08
CA PRO A 149 -14.60 9.00 7.94
C PRO A 149 -15.12 7.65 8.45
N GLU A 150 -16.41 7.40 8.39
CA GLU A 150 -17.02 6.13 8.79
C GLU A 150 -16.50 4.93 8.01
N HIS A 151 -16.03 5.13 6.77
CA HIS A 151 -15.42 4.04 5.98
C HIS A 151 -14.09 3.55 6.56
N PHE A 152 -13.46 4.33 7.44
CA PHE A 152 -12.15 4.03 8.05
C PHE A 152 -12.25 3.47 9.46
N ASN A 153 -13.47 3.41 10.01
CA ASN A 153 -13.72 2.94 11.37
C ASN A 153 -14.19 1.47 11.40
N THR A 154 -13.92 0.72 10.33
CA THR A 154 -14.29 -0.69 10.29
C THR A 154 -13.46 -1.48 11.29
N ASN A 155 -14.13 -2.00 12.31
CA ASN A 155 -13.51 -2.94 13.23
C ASN A 155 -13.26 -4.26 12.48
N PRO A 156 -12.04 -4.83 12.52
CA PRO A 156 -11.78 -6.13 11.89
C PRO A 156 -12.76 -7.24 12.30
N GLU A 157 -13.33 -7.14 13.50
CA GLU A 157 -14.34 -8.09 13.98
C GLU A 157 -15.68 -7.95 13.24
N GLU A 158 -16.02 -6.79 12.71
CA GLU A 158 -17.24 -6.56 11.94
C GLU A 158 -17.12 -7.04 10.49
N ILE A 159 -15.91 -7.25 10.01
CA ILE A 159 -15.61 -7.69 8.65
C ILE A 159 -15.69 -9.23 8.53
N SER A 160 -15.68 -9.94 9.64
CA SER A 160 -15.66 -11.41 9.68
C SER A 160 -17.05 -12.05 9.58
N GLU A 161 -18.09 -11.26 9.46
CA GLU A 161 -19.46 -11.77 9.27
C GLU A 161 -19.85 -11.82 7.79
#